data_00b0b05c436d8f35e10dae9c14c7ee61
#
_entry.id   00b0b05c436d8f35e10dae9c14c7ee61
#
_cell.length_a   1.000
_cell.length_b   1.000
_cell.length_c   1.000
_cell.angle_alpha   90.00
_cell.angle_beta   90.00
_cell.angle_gamma   90.00
#
_symmetry.space_group_name_H-M   'P 1'
#
loop_
_entity.id
_entity.type
_entity.pdbx_description
1 polymer ?
#
loop_
_entity_poly.entity_id
_entity_poly.type
_entity_poly.pdbx_seq_one_letter_code
_entity_poly.pdbx_strand_id
1 'polypeptide(L)'
;VGPGGHYMLRLANGTKVELEEQLRDDTDGTGNSLMNLYQRTADGKDRLVLREVYDPKQGVSYDAEIAQGLADAGEAIVVYGDYLKEARRFTSALLQVWGEGDRLGRVSEFPKCDFHISQETFDDPDQYRIFMEACELASRNGSTYFIFDRDEVTLSACCRLRTTIDDNRMLRHPESMRFCGFQNVTINIPQAAFRAARNGRKTFEGLMEEVDATMDLAVQAHLQKRAKIAVMMSEPGRPLYQIGKPAQDGRAYVDLDKATYIIGLIGVNDAVRFILGQELHESDAALDMALRIVSHMYLRAKKLSKKHNMKFTLEESPAESAARRLAKTDLVYFAEEARQTIKGDNEDVAYYTNSVHLAADAPVSLVERIEKQAMFHSIIESGAITHAFIGEEHPSAEAIAQLMKETFFRTQSAQVTVSPEFTYCIDCGHQARGLLEKCPACHSTKVLGEARVVGYFSKIQNWNKSKRYGELVARHRGNYAIETADASTLDTAAQPAPAAGD
;
A
#
# COMPACT_ATOMS: atom_id res chain seq x y z
N VAL A 1 11.49 -15.40 -4.51
CA VAL A 1 10.67 -16.50 -4.00
C VAL A 1 11.03 -16.67 -2.53
N GLY A 2 10.14 -16.32 -1.62
CA GLY A 2 10.36 -16.51 -0.18
C GLY A 2 10.33 -18.00 0.19
N PRO A 3 10.88 -18.41 1.34
CA PRO A 3 10.79 -19.78 1.82
C PRO A 3 9.30 -20.15 1.97
N GLY A 4 8.86 -21.20 1.27
CA GLY A 4 7.48 -21.69 1.29
C GLY A 4 6.71 -21.54 -0.02
N GLY A 5 7.37 -21.33 -1.16
CA GLY A 5 6.74 -21.20 -2.47
C GLY A 5 6.43 -22.55 -3.13
N HIS A 6 5.27 -22.62 -3.81
CA HIS A 6 4.96 -23.69 -4.75
C HIS A 6 5.19 -23.23 -6.18
N TYR A 7 5.68 -24.17 -6.98
CA TYR A 7 5.97 -23.93 -8.38
C TYR A 7 5.07 -24.81 -9.24
N MET A 8 4.46 -24.24 -10.25
CA MET A 8 3.87 -25.01 -11.35
C MET A 8 4.88 -25.13 -12.48
N LEU A 9 5.41 -26.31 -12.71
CA LEU A 9 6.18 -26.62 -13.90
C LEU A 9 5.22 -26.95 -15.05
N ARG A 10 5.48 -26.38 -16.21
CA ARG A 10 4.86 -26.81 -17.46
C ARG A 10 5.92 -27.53 -18.27
N LEU A 11 5.72 -28.81 -18.47
CA LEU A 11 6.61 -29.62 -19.30
C LEU A 11 6.47 -29.22 -20.78
N ALA A 12 7.50 -29.47 -21.59
CA ALA A 12 7.52 -29.16 -23.02
C ALA A 12 6.33 -29.83 -23.79
N ASN A 13 5.85 -30.96 -23.31
CA ASN A 13 4.68 -31.67 -23.84
C ASN A 13 3.32 -31.05 -23.40
N GLY A 14 3.33 -29.92 -22.69
CA GLY A 14 2.13 -29.23 -22.21
C GLY A 14 1.57 -29.74 -20.88
N THR A 15 2.12 -30.81 -20.30
CA THR A 15 1.69 -31.33 -19.01
C THR A 15 2.02 -30.35 -17.91
N LYS A 16 1.03 -30.03 -17.08
CA LYS A 16 1.24 -29.23 -15.86
C LYS A 16 1.66 -30.16 -14.73
N VAL A 17 2.81 -29.85 -14.13
CA VAL A 17 3.33 -30.57 -12.97
C VAL A 17 3.23 -29.68 -11.77
N GLU A 18 2.48 -30.14 -10.78
CA GLU A 18 2.43 -29.48 -9.49
C GLU A 18 3.61 -29.95 -8.65
N LEU A 19 4.43 -29.00 -8.19
CA LEU A 19 5.56 -29.28 -7.35
C LEU A 19 5.19 -28.89 -5.91
N GLU A 20 5.11 -29.89 -5.06
CA GLU A 20 4.80 -29.69 -3.66
C GLU A 20 6.08 -29.43 -2.88
N GLU A 21 6.20 -28.24 -2.29
CA GLU A 21 7.24 -27.94 -1.33
C GLU A 21 6.94 -28.67 -0.02
N GLN A 22 7.76 -29.61 0.34
CA GLN A 22 7.86 -30.06 1.71
C GLN A 22 9.03 -29.31 2.36
N LEU A 23 8.72 -28.26 3.12
CA LEU A 23 9.63 -27.75 4.12
C LEU A 23 9.89 -28.86 5.14
N ARG A 24 10.92 -29.65 4.89
CA ARG A 24 11.56 -30.38 5.99
C ARG A 24 12.63 -29.47 6.54
N ASP A 25 12.69 -29.37 7.86
CA ASP A 25 13.84 -28.85 8.62
C ASP A 25 15.10 -29.72 8.40
N ASP A 26 15.27 -30.24 7.21
CA ASP A 26 16.45 -31.01 6.81
C ASP A 26 17.54 -30.01 6.46
N THR A 27 18.34 -29.67 7.44
CA THR A 27 19.68 -29.18 7.17
C THR A 27 20.50 -30.36 6.69
N ASP A 28 21.32 -30.17 5.65
CA ASP A 28 22.30 -31.17 5.17
C ASP A 28 23.40 -31.51 6.20
N GLY A 29 23.23 -31.11 7.44
CA GLY A 29 24.22 -31.20 8.53
C GLY A 29 25.29 -30.12 8.47
N THR A 30 25.32 -29.28 7.42
CA THR A 30 26.28 -28.18 7.25
C THR A 30 25.67 -26.82 7.62
N GLY A 31 24.38 -26.77 7.94
CA GLY A 31 23.61 -25.55 8.24
C GLY A 31 22.91 -24.95 7.02
N ASN A 32 22.94 -25.61 5.86
CA ASN A 32 22.22 -25.20 4.67
C ASN A 32 20.76 -25.67 4.73
N SER A 33 19.83 -24.83 4.27
CA SER A 33 18.44 -25.21 4.09
C SER A 33 18.24 -25.91 2.74
N LEU A 34 17.54 -27.04 2.74
CA LEU A 34 17.21 -27.79 1.53
C LEU A 34 15.73 -27.61 1.19
N MET A 35 15.45 -27.23 -0.05
CA MET A 35 14.10 -27.21 -0.60
C MET A 35 13.99 -28.31 -1.65
N ASN A 36 13.11 -29.28 -1.43
CA ASN A 36 12.88 -30.37 -2.36
C ASN A 36 11.51 -30.20 -3.02
N LEU A 37 11.50 -30.26 -4.34
CA LEU A 37 10.29 -30.21 -5.15
C LEU A 37 9.99 -31.62 -5.68
N TYR A 38 8.78 -32.10 -5.46
CA TYR A 38 8.36 -33.44 -5.86
C TYR A 38 7.22 -33.36 -6.87
N GLN A 39 7.34 -34.19 -7.91
CA GLN A 39 6.23 -34.45 -8.83
C GLN A 39 5.44 -35.67 -8.33
N ARG A 40 4.11 -35.55 -8.25
CA ARG A 40 3.27 -36.70 -8.05
C ARG A 40 3.04 -37.40 -9.37
N THR A 41 3.54 -38.62 -9.49
CA THR A 41 3.39 -39.46 -10.67
C THR A 41 2.00 -40.11 -10.72
N ALA A 42 1.61 -40.58 -11.92
CA ALA A 42 0.29 -41.17 -12.14
C ALA A 42 0.01 -42.42 -11.26
N ASP A 43 1.06 -43.08 -10.74
CA ASP A 43 0.96 -44.21 -9.80
C ASP A 43 0.90 -43.76 -8.33
N GLY A 44 0.79 -42.47 -8.08
CA GLY A 44 0.64 -41.88 -6.75
C GLY A 44 1.92 -41.78 -5.92
N LYS A 45 3.08 -42.01 -6.52
CA LYS A 45 4.38 -41.83 -5.87
C LYS A 45 4.91 -40.41 -6.09
N ASP A 46 5.68 -39.92 -5.14
CA ASP A 46 6.36 -38.64 -5.24
C ASP A 46 7.77 -38.85 -5.82
N ARG A 47 8.04 -38.20 -6.96
CA ARG A 47 9.34 -38.18 -7.60
C ARG A 47 10.00 -36.83 -7.35
N LEU A 48 11.22 -36.84 -6.78
CA LEU A 48 11.99 -35.61 -6.60
C LEU A 48 12.41 -35.06 -7.98
N VAL A 49 12.04 -33.81 -8.28
CA VAL A 49 12.29 -33.18 -9.59
C VAL A 49 13.29 -32.04 -9.51
N LEU A 50 13.38 -31.38 -8.35
CA LEU A 50 14.35 -30.30 -8.14
C LEU A 50 14.75 -30.27 -6.67
N ARG A 51 16.01 -30.00 -6.44
CA ARG A 51 16.52 -29.66 -5.10
C ARG A 51 17.20 -28.30 -5.16
N GLU A 52 16.71 -27.40 -4.35
CA GLU A 52 17.34 -26.11 -4.11
C GLU A 52 18.10 -26.20 -2.78
N VAL A 53 19.34 -25.71 -2.80
CA VAL A 53 20.18 -25.64 -1.60
C VAL A 53 20.40 -24.16 -1.30
N TYR A 54 19.94 -23.71 -0.16
CA TYR A 54 20.22 -22.37 0.34
C TYR A 54 21.39 -22.41 1.33
N ASP A 55 22.52 -21.84 0.92
CA ASP A 55 23.66 -21.56 1.78
C ASP A 55 23.59 -20.10 2.24
N PRO A 56 23.54 -19.81 3.56
CA PRO A 56 23.51 -18.43 4.06
C PRO A 56 24.69 -17.56 3.61
N LYS A 57 25.81 -18.17 3.17
CA LYS A 57 27.01 -17.47 2.74
C LYS A 57 27.13 -17.33 1.21
N GLN A 58 26.57 -18.26 0.47
CA GLN A 58 26.74 -18.35 -1.00
C GLN A 58 25.43 -18.12 -1.77
N GLY A 59 24.29 -18.08 -1.07
CA GLY A 59 22.98 -17.93 -1.69
C GLY A 59 22.40 -19.24 -2.19
N VAL A 60 21.50 -19.15 -3.17
CA VAL A 60 20.77 -20.29 -3.73
C VAL A 60 21.60 -21.01 -4.78
N SER A 61 21.66 -22.35 -4.70
CA SER A 61 22.18 -23.23 -5.75
C SER A 61 21.19 -24.36 -6.03
N TYR A 62 21.25 -24.91 -7.23
CA TYR A 62 20.39 -26.03 -7.65
C TYR A 62 21.21 -27.29 -7.82
N ASP A 63 20.59 -28.43 -7.48
CA ASP A 63 21.21 -29.73 -7.70
C ASP A 63 21.23 -30.05 -9.23
N ALA A 64 22.42 -29.92 -9.83
CA ALA A 64 22.61 -30.07 -11.25
C ALA A 64 22.33 -31.52 -11.75
N GLU A 65 22.48 -32.53 -10.89
CA GLU A 65 22.21 -33.92 -11.29
C GLU A 65 20.72 -34.18 -11.48
N ILE A 66 19.88 -33.57 -10.66
CA ILE A 66 18.41 -33.69 -10.81
C ILE A 66 17.94 -32.95 -12.05
N ALA A 67 18.43 -31.73 -12.30
CA ALA A 67 18.10 -30.95 -13.48
C ALA A 67 18.55 -31.71 -14.79
N GLN A 68 19.72 -32.33 -14.78
CA GLN A 68 20.20 -33.12 -15.90
C GLN A 68 19.37 -34.40 -16.12
N GLY A 69 18.98 -35.09 -15.03
CA GLY A 69 18.14 -36.28 -15.14
C GLY A 69 16.77 -36.02 -15.76
N LEU A 70 16.22 -34.83 -15.54
CA LEU A 70 14.96 -34.40 -16.18
C LEU A 70 15.16 -34.03 -17.64
N ALA A 71 16.26 -33.36 -17.98
CA ALA A 71 16.64 -33.04 -19.37
C ALA A 71 16.88 -34.33 -20.19
N ASP A 72 17.55 -35.31 -19.61
CA ASP A 72 17.82 -36.63 -20.23
C ASP A 72 16.53 -37.43 -20.45
N ALA A 73 15.50 -37.23 -19.62
CA ALA A 73 14.18 -37.80 -19.80
C ALA A 73 13.33 -37.11 -20.89
N GLY A 74 13.86 -36.07 -21.54
CA GLY A 74 13.16 -35.28 -22.56
C GLY A 74 12.12 -34.32 -21.96
N GLU A 75 12.17 -34.08 -20.67
CA GLU A 75 11.31 -33.20 -19.94
C GLU A 75 12.00 -31.82 -19.77
N ALA A 76 11.53 -30.79 -20.45
CA ALA A 76 12.03 -29.44 -20.22
C ALA A 76 11.36 -28.84 -18.98
N ILE A 77 12.17 -28.50 -17.99
CA ILE A 77 11.71 -27.73 -16.83
C ILE A 77 11.56 -26.27 -17.29
N VAL A 78 10.36 -25.74 -17.19
CA VAL A 78 10.07 -24.34 -17.48
C VAL A 78 9.93 -23.62 -16.14
N VAL A 79 10.87 -22.75 -15.83
CA VAL A 79 10.86 -21.93 -14.62
C VAL A 79 10.46 -20.48 -14.95
N TYR A 80 10.08 -19.71 -13.96
CA TYR A 80 9.75 -18.28 -14.16
C TYR A 80 10.87 -17.51 -14.86
N GLY A 81 12.12 -17.87 -14.62
CA GLY A 81 13.29 -17.30 -15.29
C GLY A 81 13.24 -17.38 -16.81
N ASP A 82 12.63 -18.42 -17.38
CA ASP A 82 12.50 -18.60 -18.83
C ASP A 82 11.57 -17.55 -19.47
N TYR A 83 10.65 -17.00 -18.70
CA TYR A 83 9.71 -15.95 -19.14
C TYR A 83 10.12 -14.55 -18.70
N LEU A 84 11.22 -14.40 -18.02
CA LEU A 84 11.62 -13.12 -17.43
C LEU A 84 11.78 -12.03 -18.50
N LYS A 85 12.31 -12.38 -19.65
CA LYS A 85 12.47 -11.47 -20.79
C LYS A 85 11.11 -10.99 -21.33
N GLU A 86 10.17 -11.90 -21.49
CA GLU A 86 8.82 -11.61 -21.95
C GLU A 86 8.04 -10.79 -20.91
N ALA A 87 8.15 -11.15 -19.63
CA ALA A 87 7.55 -10.41 -18.53
C ALA A 87 8.07 -8.96 -18.48
N ARG A 88 9.39 -8.77 -18.61
CA ARG A 88 10.01 -7.44 -18.66
C ARG A 88 9.52 -6.63 -19.87
N ARG A 89 9.45 -7.23 -21.05
CA ARG A 89 8.90 -6.56 -22.26
C ARG A 89 7.44 -6.19 -22.10
N PHE A 90 6.63 -7.06 -21.50
CA PHE A 90 5.23 -6.80 -21.24
C PHE A 90 5.05 -5.66 -20.23
N THR A 91 5.83 -5.64 -19.15
CA THR A 91 5.82 -4.56 -18.17
C THR A 91 6.19 -3.21 -18.80
N SER A 92 7.28 -3.15 -19.58
CA SER A 92 7.65 -1.92 -20.29
C SER A 92 6.56 -1.45 -21.25
N ALA A 93 5.92 -2.37 -21.99
CA ALA A 93 4.80 -2.02 -22.87
C ALA A 93 3.59 -1.47 -22.11
N LEU A 94 3.27 -2.04 -20.93
CA LEU A 94 2.22 -1.50 -20.06
C LEU A 94 2.55 -0.08 -19.57
N LEU A 95 3.78 0.14 -19.08
CA LEU A 95 4.22 1.46 -18.62
C LEU A 95 4.14 2.49 -19.76
N GLN A 96 4.53 2.11 -20.98
CA GLN A 96 4.40 2.96 -22.15
C GLN A 96 2.92 3.34 -22.43
N VAL A 97 2.01 2.37 -22.45
CA VAL A 97 0.58 2.60 -22.68
C VAL A 97 -0.01 3.53 -21.62
N TRP A 98 0.35 3.36 -20.34
CA TRP A 98 -0.05 4.30 -19.29
C TRP A 98 0.51 5.69 -19.52
N GLY A 99 1.75 5.81 -20.03
CA GLY A 99 2.39 7.09 -20.35
C GLY A 99 1.76 7.80 -21.55
N GLU A 100 1.27 7.07 -22.54
CA GLU A 100 0.56 7.60 -23.69
C GLU A 100 -0.83 8.15 -23.33
N GLY A 101 -1.45 7.56 -22.30
CA GLY A 101 -2.78 7.92 -21.86
C GLY A 101 -3.88 7.49 -22.83
N ASP A 102 -5.02 8.23 -22.81
CA ASP A 102 -6.11 7.97 -23.74
C ASP A 102 -5.83 8.54 -25.16
N ARG A 103 -6.76 8.37 -26.08
CA ARG A 103 -6.66 8.87 -27.45
C ARG A 103 -6.33 10.38 -27.57
N LEU A 104 -6.58 11.15 -26.53
CA LEU A 104 -6.29 12.60 -26.47
C LEU A 104 -5.01 12.89 -25.66
N GLY A 105 -4.25 11.86 -25.28
CA GLY A 105 -3.05 11.99 -24.45
C GLY A 105 -3.35 12.33 -22.98
N ARG A 106 -4.58 12.09 -22.52
CA ARG A 106 -4.94 12.36 -21.13
C ARG A 106 -4.51 11.23 -20.23
N VAL A 107 -4.10 11.60 -19.02
CA VAL A 107 -3.65 10.65 -18.00
C VAL A 107 -4.64 9.49 -17.82
N SER A 108 -4.12 8.27 -17.82
CA SER A 108 -4.88 7.08 -17.49
C SER A 108 -4.93 6.94 -15.97
N GLU A 109 -6.09 7.20 -15.38
CA GLU A 109 -6.28 7.12 -13.91
C GLU A 109 -6.48 5.68 -13.43
N PHE A 110 -7.09 4.85 -14.27
CA PHE A 110 -7.38 3.45 -14.00
C PHE A 110 -7.21 2.59 -15.27
N PRO A 111 -6.72 1.35 -15.08
CA PRO A 111 -6.19 0.79 -13.83
C PRO A 111 -4.95 1.54 -13.36
N LYS A 112 -4.76 1.67 -12.04
CA LYS A 112 -3.53 2.24 -11.49
C LYS A 112 -2.36 1.26 -11.66
N CYS A 113 -1.14 1.80 -11.76
CA CYS A 113 0.09 1.02 -11.80
C CYS A 113 0.62 0.82 -10.37
N ASP A 114 0.46 -0.37 -9.80
CA ASP A 114 1.13 -0.78 -8.58
C ASP A 114 2.49 -1.38 -8.94
N PHE A 115 3.54 -0.58 -8.80
CA PHE A 115 4.91 -0.97 -9.11
C PHE A 115 5.63 -1.43 -7.85
N HIS A 116 5.88 -2.73 -7.75
CA HIS A 116 6.53 -3.35 -6.61
C HIS A 116 8.05 -3.22 -6.71
N ILE A 117 8.67 -2.72 -5.65
CA ILE A 117 10.11 -2.51 -5.50
C ILE A 117 10.63 -3.49 -4.46
N SER A 118 11.61 -4.29 -4.83
CA SER A 118 12.36 -5.20 -3.96
C SER A 118 13.86 -4.88 -4.01
N GLN A 119 14.66 -5.58 -3.24
CA GLN A 119 16.12 -5.49 -3.29
C GLN A 119 16.63 -5.75 -4.73
N GLU A 120 16.07 -6.74 -5.42
CA GLU A 120 16.46 -7.10 -6.79
C GLU A 120 16.22 -5.97 -7.80
N THR A 121 15.28 -5.06 -7.53
CA THR A 121 15.04 -3.87 -8.37
C THR A 121 16.30 -3.02 -8.50
N PHE A 122 17.14 -3.00 -7.48
CA PHE A 122 18.38 -2.21 -7.44
C PHE A 122 19.61 -3.02 -7.82
N ASP A 123 19.59 -4.34 -7.68
CA ASP A 123 20.73 -5.23 -7.93
C ASP A 123 20.77 -5.75 -9.37
N ASP A 124 19.60 -5.88 -10.04
CA ASP A 124 19.50 -6.34 -11.44
C ASP A 124 19.38 -5.14 -12.40
N PRO A 125 20.35 -4.92 -13.30
CA PRO A 125 20.33 -3.79 -14.25
C PRO A 125 19.09 -3.72 -15.13
N ASP A 126 18.52 -4.86 -15.52
CA ASP A 126 17.31 -4.91 -16.35
C ASP A 126 16.07 -4.52 -15.56
N GLN A 127 15.98 -4.94 -14.28
CA GLN A 127 14.90 -4.49 -13.39
C GLN A 127 15.03 -3.00 -13.07
N TYR A 128 16.26 -2.53 -12.82
CA TYR A 128 16.53 -1.10 -12.60
C TYR A 128 16.10 -0.26 -13.81
N ARG A 129 16.32 -0.73 -15.03
CA ARG A 129 15.86 -0.03 -16.25
C ARG A 129 14.34 0.11 -16.27
N ILE A 130 13.58 -0.95 -15.95
CA ILE A 130 12.12 -0.91 -15.90
C ILE A 130 11.64 0.01 -14.75
N PHE A 131 12.35 -0.01 -13.63
CA PHE A 131 12.10 0.91 -12.52
C PHE A 131 12.28 2.38 -12.95
N MET A 132 13.29 2.70 -13.75
CA MET A 132 13.45 4.04 -14.31
C MET A 132 12.31 4.43 -15.25
N GLU A 133 11.80 3.49 -16.08
CA GLU A 133 10.60 3.70 -16.89
C GLU A 133 9.36 4.03 -16.02
N ALA A 134 9.22 3.35 -14.89
CA ALA A 134 8.15 3.63 -13.92
C ALA A 134 8.33 5.00 -13.24
N CYS A 135 9.55 5.42 -12.94
CA CYS A 135 9.86 6.75 -12.41
C CYS A 135 9.55 7.86 -13.43
N GLU A 136 9.88 7.63 -14.71
CA GLU A 136 9.51 8.56 -15.79
C GLU A 136 7.98 8.68 -15.91
N LEU A 137 7.26 7.56 -15.85
CA LEU A 137 5.81 7.56 -15.83
C LEU A 137 5.26 8.36 -14.65
N ALA A 138 5.80 8.18 -13.44
CA ALA A 138 5.40 8.90 -12.24
C ALA A 138 5.64 10.41 -12.37
N SER A 139 6.78 10.81 -12.96
CA SER A 139 7.08 12.21 -13.26
C SER A 139 6.03 12.84 -14.19
N ARG A 140 5.60 12.10 -15.21
CA ARG A 140 4.70 12.60 -16.26
C ARG A 140 3.25 12.66 -15.83
N ASN A 141 2.71 11.60 -15.23
CA ASN A 141 1.27 11.48 -15.04
C ASN A 141 0.84 11.07 -13.61
N GLY A 142 1.77 10.66 -12.74
CA GLY A 142 1.45 10.27 -11.36
C GLY A 142 0.61 8.98 -11.24
N SER A 143 0.49 8.16 -12.29
CA SER A 143 -0.30 6.92 -12.24
C SER A 143 0.38 5.82 -11.42
N THR A 144 1.69 5.95 -11.17
CA THR A 144 2.49 4.93 -10.48
C THR A 144 2.38 5.06 -8.97
N TYR A 145 2.16 3.93 -8.34
CA TYR A 145 2.28 3.73 -6.90
C TYR A 145 3.48 2.82 -6.65
N PHE A 146 4.47 3.30 -5.93
CA PHE A 146 5.65 2.54 -5.58
C PHE A 146 5.39 1.79 -4.28
N ILE A 147 5.42 0.47 -4.34
CA ILE A 147 5.14 -0.44 -3.23
C ILE A 147 6.45 -1.10 -2.84
N PHE A 148 6.78 -1.07 -1.56
CA PHE A 148 8.07 -1.55 -1.05
C PHE A 148 7.91 -2.94 -0.45
N ASP A 149 8.36 -3.96 -1.18
CA ASP A 149 8.42 -5.36 -0.72
C ASP A 149 9.81 -5.65 -0.17
N ARG A 150 9.91 -5.88 1.14
CA ARG A 150 11.19 -6.12 1.83
C ARG A 150 11.40 -7.60 2.11
N ASP A 151 10.56 -8.18 2.94
CA ASP A 151 10.74 -9.54 3.46
C ASP A 151 9.55 -10.47 3.21
N GLU A 152 8.46 -9.96 2.64
CA GLU A 152 7.20 -10.70 2.49
C GLU A 152 6.62 -10.53 1.10
N VAL A 153 6.05 -11.60 0.57
CA VAL A 153 5.25 -11.51 -0.65
C VAL A 153 3.94 -10.82 -0.32
N THR A 154 3.71 -9.67 -0.93
CA THR A 154 2.51 -8.89 -0.72
C THR A 154 1.72 -8.72 -2.00
N LEU A 155 0.40 -8.65 -1.86
CA LEU A 155 -0.50 -8.21 -2.91
C LEU A 155 -1.06 -6.86 -2.54
N SER A 156 -1.04 -5.94 -3.50
CA SER A 156 -1.66 -4.64 -3.39
C SER A 156 -2.97 -4.60 -4.15
N ALA A 157 -3.96 -3.93 -3.59
CA ALA A 157 -5.24 -3.70 -4.22
C ALA A 157 -5.78 -2.33 -3.83
N CYS A 158 -6.58 -1.71 -4.70
CA CYS A 158 -7.12 -0.37 -4.49
C CYS A 158 -6.04 0.68 -4.24
N CYS A 159 -6.39 1.72 -3.44
CA CYS A 159 -5.54 2.89 -3.25
C CYS A 159 -4.34 2.64 -2.34
N ARG A 160 -4.49 1.74 -1.37
CA ARG A 160 -3.46 1.44 -0.37
C ARG A 160 -3.61 0.06 0.29
N LEU A 161 -4.68 -0.68 -0.03
CA LEU A 161 -4.90 -2.00 0.57
C LEU A 161 -3.73 -2.92 0.21
N ARG A 162 -3.11 -3.46 1.24
CA ARG A 162 -2.01 -4.41 1.15
C ARG A 162 -2.39 -5.65 1.96
N THR A 163 -2.06 -6.81 1.46
CA THR A 163 -2.20 -8.06 2.22
C THR A 163 -0.97 -8.93 2.01
N THR A 164 -0.48 -9.49 3.08
CA THR A 164 0.59 -10.48 3.03
C THR A 164 0.00 -11.84 2.70
N ILE A 165 0.68 -12.58 1.84
CA ILE A 165 0.32 -13.96 1.53
C ILE A 165 0.95 -14.84 2.61
N ASP A 166 0.13 -15.26 3.57
CA ASP A 166 0.50 -16.15 4.68
C ASP A 166 -0.05 -17.59 4.52
N ASP A 167 -0.77 -17.87 3.43
CA ASP A 167 -1.34 -19.17 3.11
C ASP A 167 -0.55 -19.81 1.96
N ASN A 168 0.34 -20.74 2.28
CA ASN A 168 1.13 -21.50 1.31
C ASN A 168 0.29 -22.17 0.23
N ARG A 169 -0.97 -22.55 0.53
CA ARG A 169 -1.87 -23.11 -0.46
C ARG A 169 -2.23 -22.06 -1.53
N MET A 170 -2.38 -20.79 -1.17
CA MET A 170 -2.67 -19.73 -2.14
C MET A 170 -1.49 -19.49 -3.08
N LEU A 171 -0.27 -19.61 -2.56
CA LEU A 171 0.94 -19.55 -3.41
C LEU A 171 1.02 -20.76 -4.36
N ARG A 172 0.64 -21.94 -3.89
CA ARG A 172 0.61 -23.21 -4.65
C ARG A 172 -0.44 -23.22 -5.75
N HIS A 173 -1.60 -22.67 -5.43
CA HIS A 173 -2.79 -22.67 -6.27
C HIS A 173 -3.28 -21.23 -6.46
N PRO A 174 -2.63 -20.43 -7.34
CA PRO A 174 -3.05 -19.05 -7.59
C PRO A 174 -4.54 -18.92 -7.97
N GLU A 175 -5.09 -19.93 -8.64
CA GLU A 175 -6.51 -20.04 -8.95
C GLU A 175 -7.39 -20.20 -7.70
N SER A 176 -6.80 -20.60 -6.58
CA SER A 176 -7.51 -20.78 -5.30
C SER A 176 -7.38 -19.55 -4.39
N MET A 177 -6.69 -18.50 -4.82
CA MET A 177 -6.56 -17.28 -4.04
C MET A 177 -7.92 -16.68 -3.69
N ARG A 178 -8.11 -16.35 -2.43
CA ARG A 178 -9.34 -15.80 -1.87
C ARG A 178 -9.00 -14.62 -0.96
N PHE A 179 -8.64 -13.49 -1.59
CA PHE A 179 -8.42 -12.26 -0.85
C PHE A 179 -9.69 -11.42 -0.85
N CYS A 180 -10.04 -10.92 0.30
CA CYS A 180 -11.15 -10.01 0.47
C CYS A 180 -10.84 -9.03 1.59
N GLY A 181 -10.64 -7.76 1.25
CA GLY A 181 -10.81 -6.66 2.17
C GLY A 181 -12.29 -6.43 2.38
N PHE A 182 -12.83 -6.81 3.53
CA PHE A 182 -14.27 -6.84 3.72
C PHE A 182 -14.93 -5.47 3.70
N GLN A 183 -14.46 -4.56 4.44
CA GLN A 183 -14.82 -3.13 4.49
C GLN A 183 -13.91 -2.42 5.48
N ASN A 184 -13.76 -1.11 5.33
CA ASN A 184 -13.13 -0.26 6.33
C ASN A 184 -14.21 0.37 7.24
N VAL A 185 -14.13 0.14 8.54
CA VAL A 185 -14.90 0.85 9.57
C VAL A 185 -13.98 1.83 10.26
N THR A 186 -14.11 3.11 9.93
CA THR A 186 -13.19 4.16 10.34
C THR A 186 -13.53 4.74 11.70
N ILE A 187 -12.53 4.83 12.57
CA ILE A 187 -12.61 5.42 13.91
C ILE A 187 -12.22 6.91 13.84
N ASN A 188 -13.05 7.76 14.45
CA ASN A 188 -12.76 9.17 14.67
C ASN A 188 -11.94 9.34 15.95
N ILE A 189 -10.61 9.42 15.84
CA ILE A 189 -9.71 9.52 16.99
C ILE A 189 -9.88 10.85 17.75
N PRO A 190 -9.99 12.02 17.08
CA PRO A 190 -10.31 13.28 17.77
C PRO A 190 -11.55 13.19 18.68
N GLN A 191 -12.64 12.61 18.19
CA GLN A 191 -13.86 12.49 18.99
C GLN A 191 -13.66 11.60 20.22
N ALA A 192 -12.85 10.55 20.13
CA ALA A 192 -12.48 9.74 21.30
C ALA A 192 -11.73 10.60 22.35
N ALA A 193 -10.80 11.46 21.90
CA ALA A 193 -10.10 12.39 22.78
C ALA A 193 -11.06 13.41 23.43
N PHE A 194 -12.05 13.90 22.69
CA PHE A 194 -13.07 14.85 23.23
C PHE A 194 -13.95 14.18 24.28
N ARG A 195 -14.39 12.94 24.04
CA ARG A 195 -15.15 12.19 25.05
C ARG A 195 -14.33 11.96 26.32
N ALA A 196 -13.07 11.57 26.18
CA ALA A 196 -12.17 11.40 27.32
C ALA A 196 -12.02 12.70 28.11
N ALA A 197 -11.86 13.84 27.44
CA ALA A 197 -11.75 15.15 28.09
C ALA A 197 -13.03 15.54 28.84
N ARG A 198 -14.21 15.35 28.26
CA ARG A 198 -15.50 15.60 28.90
C ARG A 198 -15.74 14.72 30.12
N ASN A 199 -15.17 13.52 30.13
CA ASN A 199 -15.18 12.63 31.29
C ASN A 199 -14.07 12.96 32.32
N GLY A 200 -13.43 14.13 32.20
CA GLY A 200 -12.39 14.60 33.13
C GLY A 200 -11.03 13.89 32.94
N ARG A 201 -10.82 13.16 31.82
CA ARG A 201 -9.62 12.36 31.55
C ARG A 201 -8.96 12.75 30.24
N LYS A 202 -8.58 14.04 30.10
CA LYS A 202 -7.80 14.54 28.98
C LYS A 202 -6.35 14.04 29.06
N THR A 203 -6.18 12.72 28.99
CA THR A 203 -4.88 12.00 29.08
C THR A 203 -4.78 10.94 28.00
N PHE A 204 -3.58 10.38 27.82
CA PHE A 204 -3.37 9.24 26.91
C PHE A 204 -4.23 8.04 27.33
N GLU A 205 -4.28 7.69 28.61
CA GLU A 205 -5.04 6.55 29.12
C GLU A 205 -6.54 6.73 28.88
N GLY A 206 -7.07 7.94 29.15
CA GLY A 206 -8.46 8.26 28.88
C GLY A 206 -8.81 8.16 27.40
N LEU A 207 -7.92 8.62 26.51
CA LEU A 207 -8.07 8.44 25.07
C LEU A 207 -8.11 6.95 24.69
N MET A 208 -7.20 6.14 25.25
CA MET A 208 -7.13 4.70 24.90
C MET A 208 -8.39 3.94 25.33
N GLU A 209 -8.98 4.26 26.45
CA GLU A 209 -10.25 3.66 26.88
C GLU A 209 -11.40 3.99 25.89
N GLU A 210 -11.48 5.23 25.43
CA GLU A 210 -12.49 5.64 24.44
C GLU A 210 -12.23 5.03 23.05
N VAL A 211 -10.96 4.89 22.67
CA VAL A 211 -10.57 4.18 21.44
C VAL A 211 -10.95 2.71 21.52
N ASP A 212 -10.65 2.03 22.63
CA ASP A 212 -11.04 0.63 22.85
C ASP A 212 -12.55 0.41 22.73
N ALA A 213 -13.35 1.28 23.38
CA ALA A 213 -14.80 1.23 23.26
C ALA A 213 -15.29 1.43 21.82
N THR A 214 -14.64 2.33 21.08
CA THR A 214 -14.98 2.58 19.67
C THR A 214 -14.55 1.41 18.77
N MET A 215 -13.42 0.76 19.05
CA MET A 215 -12.99 -0.44 18.34
C MET A 215 -13.96 -1.61 18.56
N ASP A 216 -14.50 -1.76 19.77
CA ASP A 216 -15.53 -2.77 20.04
C ASP A 216 -16.81 -2.51 19.22
N LEU A 217 -17.21 -1.26 19.05
CA LEU A 217 -18.33 -0.89 18.16
C LEU A 217 -18.02 -1.18 16.69
N ALA A 218 -16.79 -0.93 16.24
CA ALA A 218 -16.34 -1.26 14.87
C ALA A 218 -16.42 -2.76 14.61
N VAL A 219 -16.00 -3.59 15.58
CA VAL A 219 -16.14 -5.05 15.49
C VAL A 219 -17.60 -5.48 15.44
N GLN A 220 -18.47 -4.91 16.26
CA GLN A 220 -19.92 -5.20 16.21
C GLN A 220 -20.51 -4.85 14.83
N ALA A 221 -20.10 -3.72 14.24
CA ALA A 221 -20.52 -3.33 12.90
C ALA A 221 -20.05 -4.37 11.86
N HIS A 222 -18.81 -4.86 11.96
CA HIS A 222 -18.31 -5.92 11.08
C HIS A 222 -19.07 -7.23 11.23
N LEU A 223 -19.38 -7.66 12.44
CA LEU A 223 -20.16 -8.89 12.69
C LEU A 223 -21.57 -8.80 12.07
N GLN A 224 -22.26 -7.68 12.24
CA GLN A 224 -23.57 -7.45 11.66
C GLN A 224 -23.53 -7.41 10.13
N LYS A 225 -22.56 -6.70 9.57
CA LYS A 225 -22.37 -6.64 8.11
C LYS A 225 -22.02 -7.99 7.54
N ARG A 226 -21.13 -8.76 8.18
CA ARG A 226 -20.75 -10.11 7.77
C ARG A 226 -21.98 -11.02 7.69
N ALA A 227 -22.83 -11.03 8.71
CA ALA A 227 -24.05 -11.82 8.72
C ALA A 227 -24.99 -11.46 7.55
N LYS A 228 -25.15 -10.15 7.26
CA LYS A 228 -25.96 -9.67 6.15
C LYS A 228 -25.37 -10.06 4.78
N ILE A 229 -24.07 -9.90 4.61
CA ILE A 229 -23.36 -10.23 3.37
C ILE A 229 -23.39 -11.74 3.12
N ALA A 230 -23.25 -12.58 4.14
CA ALA A 230 -23.36 -14.03 4.02
C ALA A 230 -24.71 -14.47 3.41
N VAL A 231 -25.81 -13.84 3.83
CA VAL A 231 -27.15 -14.07 3.24
C VAL A 231 -27.17 -13.62 1.77
N MET A 232 -26.60 -12.45 1.45
CA MET A 232 -26.55 -11.96 0.07
C MET A 232 -25.71 -12.85 -0.86
N MET A 233 -24.72 -13.55 -0.31
CA MET A 233 -23.85 -14.47 -1.06
C MET A 233 -24.44 -15.86 -1.23
N SER A 234 -25.32 -16.32 -0.32
CA SER A 234 -25.86 -17.68 -0.31
C SER A 234 -27.20 -17.83 -1.02
N GLU A 235 -28.03 -16.77 -1.06
CA GLU A 235 -29.37 -16.83 -1.62
C GLU A 235 -29.41 -16.50 -3.12
N PRO A 236 -29.98 -17.36 -4.00
CA PRO A 236 -30.16 -17.05 -5.41
C PRO A 236 -30.93 -15.74 -5.64
N GLY A 237 -30.50 -14.98 -6.62
CA GLY A 237 -31.10 -13.68 -6.97
C GLY A 237 -30.66 -12.50 -6.09
N ARG A 238 -29.86 -12.73 -5.06
CA ARG A 238 -29.27 -11.64 -4.26
C ARG A 238 -28.08 -11.00 -5.00
N PRO A 239 -27.75 -9.71 -4.73
CA PRO A 239 -26.71 -8.98 -5.44
C PRO A 239 -25.31 -9.62 -5.42
N LEU A 240 -24.96 -10.31 -4.33
CA LEU A 240 -23.63 -10.91 -4.14
C LEU A 240 -23.63 -12.45 -4.35
N TYR A 241 -24.72 -13.03 -4.87
CA TYR A 241 -24.82 -14.47 -5.05
C TYR A 241 -23.72 -15.04 -5.95
N GLN A 242 -23.29 -14.28 -6.98
CA GLN A 242 -22.28 -14.77 -7.92
C GLN A 242 -20.90 -14.98 -7.27
N ILE A 243 -20.49 -14.11 -6.34
CA ILE A 243 -19.21 -14.25 -5.63
C ILE A 243 -19.25 -15.29 -4.50
N GLY A 244 -20.45 -15.68 -4.07
CA GLY A 244 -20.69 -16.77 -3.11
C GLY A 244 -20.75 -18.15 -3.74
N LYS A 245 -20.82 -18.26 -5.09
CA LYS A 245 -20.86 -19.55 -5.78
C LYS A 245 -19.52 -20.28 -5.69
N PRO A 246 -19.56 -21.62 -5.67
CA PRO A 246 -18.35 -22.42 -5.81
C PRO A 246 -17.64 -22.13 -7.14
N ALA A 247 -16.34 -21.92 -7.07
CA ALA A 247 -15.44 -21.89 -8.21
C ALA A 247 -15.08 -23.32 -8.66
N GLN A 248 -14.16 -23.46 -9.60
CA GLN A 248 -13.72 -24.78 -10.10
C GLN A 248 -13.11 -25.67 -9.00
N ASP A 249 -12.52 -25.07 -7.98
CA ASP A 249 -11.96 -25.76 -6.81
C ASP A 249 -13.02 -26.14 -5.74
N GLY A 250 -14.30 -25.90 -6.01
CA GLY A 250 -15.41 -26.20 -5.11
C GLY A 250 -15.61 -25.19 -3.97
N ARG A 251 -14.81 -24.10 -3.89
CA ARG A 251 -14.95 -23.05 -2.88
C ARG A 251 -15.56 -21.78 -3.48
N ALA A 252 -16.21 -20.98 -2.63
CA ALA A 252 -16.71 -19.68 -3.04
C ALA A 252 -15.55 -18.76 -3.52
N TYR A 253 -15.83 -17.86 -4.47
CA TYR A 253 -14.87 -16.85 -4.91
C TYR A 253 -14.45 -15.90 -3.77
N VAL A 254 -15.35 -15.63 -2.83
CA VAL A 254 -15.07 -14.90 -1.61
C VAL A 254 -15.33 -15.78 -0.41
N ASP A 255 -14.34 -15.96 0.44
CA ASP A 255 -14.42 -16.67 1.69
C ASP A 255 -14.43 -15.66 2.86
N LEU A 256 -15.59 -15.51 3.50
CA LEU A 256 -15.76 -14.57 4.61
C LEU A 256 -14.97 -14.96 5.86
N ASP A 257 -14.58 -16.22 6.00
CA ASP A 257 -13.76 -16.68 7.15
C ASP A 257 -12.29 -16.30 6.97
N LYS A 258 -11.87 -16.10 5.72
CA LYS A 258 -10.51 -15.65 5.35
C LYS A 258 -10.45 -14.16 4.99
N ALA A 259 -11.59 -13.47 5.01
CA ALA A 259 -11.63 -12.04 4.73
C ALA A 259 -10.89 -11.22 5.80
N THR A 260 -10.28 -10.13 5.37
CA THR A 260 -9.66 -9.14 6.26
C THR A 260 -10.69 -8.06 6.61
N TYR A 261 -11.03 -7.93 7.88
CA TYR A 261 -11.97 -6.96 8.43
C TYR A 261 -11.20 -5.73 8.87
N ILE A 262 -11.38 -4.61 8.17
CA ILE A 262 -10.50 -3.46 8.27
C ILE A 262 -11.04 -2.45 9.27
N ILE A 263 -10.19 -2.03 10.19
CA ILE A 263 -10.45 -0.93 11.12
C ILE A 263 -9.58 0.25 10.67
N GLY A 264 -10.22 1.28 10.15
CA GLY A 264 -9.55 2.50 9.74
C GLY A 264 -9.46 3.53 10.86
N LEU A 265 -8.66 4.55 10.65
CA LEU A 265 -8.47 5.63 11.59
C LEU A 265 -8.36 6.98 10.87
N ILE A 266 -8.83 8.04 11.50
CA ILE A 266 -8.74 9.43 11.02
C ILE A 266 -8.35 10.34 12.19
N GLY A 267 -7.50 11.34 11.90
CA GLY A 267 -7.24 12.46 12.77
C GLY A 267 -6.31 12.16 13.94
N VAL A 268 -5.34 11.27 13.78
CA VAL A 268 -4.34 11.01 14.84
C VAL A 268 -3.60 12.30 15.17
N ASN A 269 -3.15 13.06 14.16
CA ASN A 269 -2.52 14.37 14.34
C ASN A 269 -3.40 15.33 15.15
N ASP A 270 -4.69 15.37 14.84
CA ASP A 270 -5.65 16.29 15.48
C ASP A 270 -5.92 15.87 16.93
N ALA A 271 -5.97 14.58 17.22
CA ALA A 271 -6.14 14.07 18.59
C ALA A 271 -4.91 14.36 19.45
N VAL A 272 -3.70 14.16 18.91
CA VAL A 272 -2.44 14.50 19.60
C VAL A 272 -2.38 16.01 19.87
N ARG A 273 -2.69 16.84 18.87
CA ARG A 273 -2.77 18.29 19.04
C ARG A 273 -3.76 18.68 20.14
N PHE A 274 -4.92 18.03 20.21
CA PHE A 274 -5.88 18.30 21.27
C PHE A 274 -5.32 18.02 22.67
N ILE A 275 -4.58 16.92 22.84
CA ILE A 275 -4.07 16.49 24.16
C ILE A 275 -2.82 17.26 24.56
N LEU A 276 -1.82 17.35 23.65
CA LEU A 276 -0.51 17.93 23.91
C LEU A 276 -0.37 19.40 23.49
N GLY A 277 -1.26 19.92 22.66
CA GLY A 277 -1.15 21.24 22.05
C GLY A 277 -0.14 21.32 20.89
N GLN A 278 0.38 20.20 20.44
CA GLN A 278 1.39 20.08 19.39
C GLN A 278 0.99 19.08 18.32
N GLU A 279 1.37 19.34 17.08
CA GLU A 279 1.18 18.44 15.95
C GLU A 279 2.35 17.45 15.82
N LEU A 280 2.15 16.37 15.05
CA LEU A 280 3.13 15.27 14.94
C LEU A 280 4.50 15.71 14.43
N HIS A 281 4.58 16.79 13.67
CA HIS A 281 5.85 17.30 13.15
C HIS A 281 6.57 18.25 14.11
N GLU A 282 5.88 18.76 15.12
CA GLU A 282 6.40 19.83 15.99
C GLU A 282 7.30 19.31 17.12
N SER A 283 7.15 18.04 17.54
CA SER A 283 8.01 17.46 18.57
C SER A 283 8.04 15.95 18.54
N ASP A 284 9.13 15.37 19.04
CA ASP A 284 9.26 13.90 19.22
C ASP A 284 8.22 13.37 20.20
N ALA A 285 7.82 14.14 21.21
CA ALA A 285 6.78 13.75 22.17
C ALA A 285 5.41 13.60 21.50
N ALA A 286 5.07 14.46 20.54
CA ALA A 286 3.83 14.36 19.78
C ALA A 286 3.86 13.15 18.83
N LEU A 287 4.99 12.89 18.16
CA LEU A 287 5.16 11.73 17.30
C LEU A 287 5.13 10.43 18.11
N ASP A 288 5.82 10.37 19.27
CA ASP A 288 5.78 9.21 20.18
C ASP A 288 4.36 8.91 20.67
N MET A 289 3.62 9.95 21.08
CA MET A 289 2.22 9.76 21.46
C MET A 289 1.37 9.16 20.35
N ALA A 290 1.54 9.64 19.12
CA ALA A 290 0.83 9.10 17.96
C ALA A 290 1.20 7.63 17.70
N LEU A 291 2.48 7.27 17.75
CA LEU A 291 2.95 5.89 17.61
C LEU A 291 2.36 5.00 18.70
N ARG A 292 2.29 5.47 19.94
CA ARG A 292 1.66 4.74 21.05
C ARG A 292 0.16 4.53 20.81
N ILE A 293 -0.57 5.53 20.28
CA ILE A 293 -1.99 5.39 19.92
C ILE A 293 -2.16 4.27 18.89
N VAL A 294 -1.42 4.31 17.78
CA VAL A 294 -1.56 3.34 16.70
C VAL A 294 -1.09 1.95 17.15
N SER A 295 0.00 1.86 17.92
CA SER A 295 0.47 0.59 18.50
C SER A 295 -0.57 -0.04 19.43
N HIS A 296 -1.25 0.77 20.26
CA HIS A 296 -2.33 0.30 21.11
C HIS A 296 -3.48 -0.28 20.26
N MET A 297 -3.91 0.45 19.21
CA MET A 297 -4.96 -0.02 18.29
C MET A 297 -4.55 -1.33 17.58
N TYR A 298 -3.30 -1.44 17.14
CA TYR A 298 -2.76 -2.67 16.55
C TYR A 298 -2.86 -3.86 17.50
N LEU A 299 -2.36 -3.71 18.74
CA LEU A 299 -2.43 -4.76 19.75
C LEU A 299 -3.88 -5.11 20.11
N ARG A 300 -4.77 -4.11 20.16
CA ARG A 300 -6.20 -4.32 20.36
C ARG A 300 -6.82 -5.10 19.21
N ALA A 301 -6.51 -4.76 17.96
CA ALA A 301 -6.99 -5.49 16.79
C ALA A 301 -6.57 -6.97 16.81
N LYS A 302 -5.32 -7.27 17.22
CA LYS A 302 -4.85 -8.66 17.40
C LYS A 302 -5.62 -9.41 18.50
N LYS A 303 -5.91 -8.77 19.63
CA LYS A 303 -6.76 -9.36 20.70
C LYS A 303 -8.18 -9.62 20.20
N LEU A 304 -8.78 -8.69 19.47
CA LEU A 304 -10.11 -8.83 18.89
C LEU A 304 -10.15 -9.91 17.82
N SER A 305 -9.11 -10.03 16.99
CA SER A 305 -8.96 -11.10 16.01
C SER A 305 -9.00 -12.47 16.67
N LYS A 306 -8.21 -12.66 17.73
CA LYS A 306 -8.21 -13.91 18.51
C LYS A 306 -9.55 -14.18 19.18
N LYS A 307 -10.19 -13.16 19.76
CA LYS A 307 -11.48 -13.28 20.46
C LYS A 307 -12.60 -13.74 19.52
N HIS A 308 -12.64 -13.22 18.30
CA HIS A 308 -13.73 -13.46 17.35
C HIS A 308 -13.39 -14.49 16.26
N ASN A 309 -12.17 -15.03 16.25
CA ASN A 309 -11.64 -15.90 15.18
C ASN A 309 -11.84 -15.28 13.79
N MET A 310 -11.47 -13.99 13.66
CA MET A 310 -11.57 -13.19 12.44
C MET A 310 -10.32 -12.34 12.30
N LYS A 311 -9.87 -12.05 11.08
CA LYS A 311 -8.69 -11.21 10.84
C LYS A 311 -9.09 -9.73 10.86
N PHE A 312 -8.87 -9.04 11.99
CA PHE A 312 -8.97 -7.59 12.09
C PHE A 312 -7.61 -6.94 11.94
N THR A 313 -7.51 -5.94 11.09
CA THR A 313 -6.27 -5.21 10.80
C THR A 313 -6.52 -3.72 10.75
N LEU A 314 -5.46 -2.93 10.89
CA LEU A 314 -5.54 -1.49 10.71
C LEU A 314 -5.25 -1.11 9.25
N GLU A 315 -5.90 -0.07 8.78
CA GLU A 315 -5.64 0.59 7.50
C GLU A 315 -5.70 2.10 7.66
N GLU A 316 -4.83 2.82 6.99
CA GLU A 316 -5.03 4.25 6.80
C GLU A 316 -6.32 4.49 6.03
N SER A 317 -7.30 5.13 6.64
CA SER A 317 -8.53 5.48 5.94
C SER A 317 -8.25 6.49 4.82
N PRO A 318 -8.74 6.27 3.58
CA PRO A 318 -8.63 7.26 2.51
C PRO A 318 -9.26 8.61 2.82
N ALA A 319 -10.19 8.68 3.76
CA ALA A 319 -10.78 9.88 4.37
C ALA A 319 -11.31 10.95 3.40
N GLU A 320 -11.72 10.58 2.19
CA GLU A 320 -12.15 11.51 1.13
C GLU A 320 -13.21 12.51 1.58
N SER A 321 -14.41 12.04 1.91
CA SER A 321 -15.48 12.85 2.48
C SER A 321 -15.57 12.73 4.00
N ALA A 322 -15.03 11.65 4.57
CA ALA A 322 -15.13 11.35 5.99
C ALA A 322 -14.40 12.39 6.85
N ALA A 323 -13.21 12.86 6.41
CA ALA A 323 -12.46 13.89 7.11
C ALA A 323 -13.30 15.17 7.37
N ARG A 324 -14.02 15.64 6.34
CA ARG A 324 -14.95 16.76 6.48
C ARG A 324 -16.15 16.38 7.34
N ARG A 325 -16.80 15.26 7.04
CA ARG A 325 -18.03 14.86 7.71
C ARG A 325 -17.83 14.70 9.22
N LEU A 326 -16.75 14.07 9.63
CA LEU A 326 -16.43 13.86 11.04
C LEU A 326 -16.12 15.19 11.73
N ALA A 327 -15.30 16.06 11.14
CA ALA A 327 -15.01 17.38 11.68
C ALA A 327 -16.29 18.24 11.84
N LYS A 328 -17.17 18.22 10.83
CA LYS A 328 -18.45 18.96 10.90
C LYS A 328 -19.40 18.38 11.95
N THR A 329 -19.41 17.05 12.11
CA THR A 329 -20.20 16.39 13.16
C THR A 329 -19.70 16.79 14.54
N ASP A 330 -18.39 16.81 14.74
CA ASP A 330 -17.79 17.16 16.02
C ASP A 330 -17.96 18.65 16.34
N LEU A 331 -17.98 19.54 15.35
CA LEU A 331 -18.33 20.95 15.53
C LEU A 331 -19.78 21.14 16.06
N VAL A 332 -20.67 20.17 15.80
CA VAL A 332 -22.02 20.19 16.36
C VAL A 332 -22.07 19.65 17.79
N TYR A 333 -21.40 18.52 18.05
CA TYR A 333 -21.53 17.81 19.33
C TYR A 333 -20.42 18.14 20.34
N PHE A 334 -19.25 18.59 19.85
CA PHE A 334 -18.02 18.86 20.61
C PHE A 334 -17.40 20.20 20.18
N ALA A 335 -18.22 21.25 20.05
CA ALA A 335 -17.83 22.51 19.42
C ALA A 335 -16.58 23.16 20.02
N GLU A 336 -16.46 23.18 21.34
CA GLU A 336 -15.34 23.81 22.04
C GLU A 336 -14.02 23.02 21.81
N GLU A 337 -14.09 21.70 21.85
CA GLU A 337 -12.96 20.81 21.67
C GLU A 337 -12.55 20.77 20.19
N ALA A 338 -13.52 20.63 19.28
CA ALA A 338 -13.26 20.52 17.85
C ALA A 338 -12.59 21.77 17.27
N ARG A 339 -13.00 22.97 17.71
CA ARG A 339 -12.38 24.24 17.27
C ARG A 339 -10.88 24.33 17.59
N GLN A 340 -10.39 23.60 18.58
CA GLN A 340 -8.97 23.58 18.95
C GLN A 340 -8.12 22.77 17.97
N THR A 341 -8.73 21.88 17.17
CA THR A 341 -8.01 20.84 16.42
C THR A 341 -8.32 20.79 14.93
N ILE A 342 -9.50 21.22 14.50
CA ILE A 342 -9.87 21.20 13.08
C ILE A 342 -8.83 21.93 12.21
N LYS A 343 -8.63 21.41 11.01
CA LYS A 343 -7.90 22.06 9.94
C LYS A 343 -8.83 22.86 9.04
N GLY A 344 -8.27 23.78 8.28
CA GLY A 344 -9.00 24.71 7.42
C GLY A 344 -9.12 26.09 8.04
N ASP A 345 -9.21 27.14 7.21
CA ASP A 345 -9.15 28.55 7.63
C ASP A 345 -10.42 28.97 8.41
N ASN A 346 -11.50 28.21 8.33
CA ASN A 346 -12.74 28.43 9.08
C ASN A 346 -13.58 27.14 9.17
N GLU A 347 -14.66 27.19 9.97
CA GLU A 347 -15.53 26.02 10.16
C GLU A 347 -16.19 25.51 8.89
N ASP A 348 -16.49 26.35 7.89
CA ASP A 348 -17.14 25.91 6.64
C ASP A 348 -16.25 24.97 5.82
N VAL A 349 -14.94 25.16 5.89
CA VAL A 349 -13.93 24.33 5.24
C VAL A 349 -13.20 23.39 6.19
N ALA A 350 -13.75 23.16 7.38
CA ALA A 350 -13.16 22.29 8.41
C ALA A 350 -13.01 20.84 7.95
N TYR A 351 -11.89 20.23 8.32
CA TYR A 351 -11.60 18.81 8.12
C TYR A 351 -10.61 18.31 9.18
N TYR A 352 -10.47 16.99 9.31
CA TYR A 352 -9.41 16.34 10.07
C TYR A 352 -8.32 15.82 9.13
N THR A 353 -7.12 15.72 9.64
CA THR A 353 -5.97 15.12 8.92
C THR A 353 -6.30 13.68 8.58
N ASN A 354 -5.87 13.24 7.38
CA ASN A 354 -6.05 11.85 6.98
C ASN A 354 -5.23 10.92 7.89
N SER A 355 -5.85 9.93 8.43
CA SER A 355 -5.23 8.81 9.14
C SER A 355 -4.11 9.22 10.11
N VAL A 356 -2.87 8.80 9.84
CA VAL A 356 -1.65 9.14 10.59
C VAL A 356 -0.78 10.20 9.89
N HIS A 357 -1.29 10.78 8.80
CA HIS A 357 -0.51 11.76 8.03
C HIS A 357 -0.18 12.98 8.85
N LEU A 358 0.98 13.57 8.59
CA LEU A 358 1.26 14.93 8.99
C LEU A 358 0.28 15.90 8.30
N ALA A 359 0.01 17.03 8.91
CA ALA A 359 -0.76 18.09 8.27
C ALA A 359 -0.23 18.38 6.86
N ALA A 360 -1.13 18.64 5.89
CA ALA A 360 -0.72 18.84 4.51
C ALA A 360 0.20 20.05 4.35
N ASP A 361 0.03 21.07 5.18
CA ASP A 361 0.83 22.29 5.27
C ASP A 361 1.96 22.24 6.30
N ALA A 362 2.28 21.08 6.88
CA ALA A 362 3.39 20.94 7.80
C ALA A 362 4.70 21.39 7.13
N PRO A 363 5.48 22.29 7.77
CA PRO A 363 6.70 22.90 7.20
C PRO A 363 7.89 21.94 7.29
N VAL A 364 7.74 20.74 6.79
CA VAL A 364 8.76 19.69 6.73
C VAL A 364 9.06 19.34 5.28
N SER A 365 10.27 18.86 5.00
CA SER A 365 10.61 18.33 3.67
C SER A 365 9.82 17.07 3.34
N LEU A 366 9.74 16.69 2.06
CA LEU A 366 9.12 15.45 1.64
C LEU A 366 9.83 14.23 2.26
N VAL A 367 11.16 14.25 2.35
CA VAL A 367 11.93 13.16 2.95
C VAL A 367 11.57 13.01 4.43
N GLU A 368 11.59 14.09 5.20
CA GLU A 368 11.19 14.06 6.62
C GLU A 368 9.73 13.59 6.79
N ARG A 369 8.83 14.00 5.89
CA ARG A 369 7.45 13.54 5.88
C ARG A 369 7.36 12.03 5.67
N ILE A 370 8.11 11.48 4.71
CA ILE A 370 8.18 10.04 4.45
C ILE A 370 8.74 9.32 5.68
N GLU A 371 9.84 9.78 6.25
CA GLU A 371 10.46 9.17 7.43
C GLU A 371 9.49 9.09 8.62
N LYS A 372 8.87 10.21 8.97
CA LYS A 372 7.92 10.25 10.10
C LYS A 372 6.67 9.40 9.86
N GLN A 373 6.08 9.44 8.66
CA GLN A 373 4.89 8.64 8.33
C GLN A 373 5.24 7.15 8.22
N ALA A 374 6.39 6.80 7.67
CA ALA A 374 6.85 5.41 7.55
C ALA A 374 6.95 4.66 8.88
N MET A 375 7.15 5.38 10.00
CA MET A 375 7.19 4.77 11.34
C MET A 375 5.87 4.07 11.71
N PHE A 376 4.75 4.50 11.13
CA PHE A 376 3.44 3.87 11.35
C PHE A 376 3.17 2.70 10.41
N HIS A 377 3.82 2.66 9.25
CA HIS A 377 3.46 1.74 8.17
C HIS A 377 3.68 0.26 8.53
N SER A 378 4.65 -0.03 9.39
CA SER A 378 4.92 -1.41 9.87
C SER A 378 3.83 -1.98 10.78
N ILE A 379 3.04 -1.12 11.43
CA ILE A 379 1.94 -1.50 12.34
C ILE A 379 0.56 -1.30 11.72
N ILE A 380 0.48 -0.77 10.49
CA ILE A 380 -0.75 -0.62 9.72
C ILE A 380 -0.76 -1.65 8.59
N GLU A 381 -1.15 -2.88 8.92
CA GLU A 381 -0.96 -4.08 8.08
C GLU A 381 -1.74 -4.08 6.77
N SER A 382 -2.94 -3.46 6.74
CA SER A 382 -3.80 -3.47 5.54
C SER A 382 -3.55 -2.32 4.57
N GLY A 383 -2.55 -1.51 4.84
CA GLY A 383 -2.08 -0.52 3.89
C GLY A 383 -1.97 0.88 4.42
N ALA A 384 -0.86 1.50 4.06
CA ALA A 384 -0.49 2.86 4.38
C ALA A 384 0.28 3.47 3.20
N ILE A 385 0.17 4.77 2.99
CA ILE A 385 0.76 5.46 1.85
C ILE A 385 1.17 6.89 2.18
N THR A 386 2.32 7.30 1.69
CA THR A 386 2.71 8.72 1.68
C THR A 386 2.47 9.31 0.29
N HIS A 387 1.78 10.45 0.23
CA HIS A 387 1.56 11.21 -0.99
C HIS A 387 2.56 12.36 -1.11
N ALA A 388 3.27 12.43 -2.22
CA ALA A 388 4.05 13.59 -2.63
C ALA A 388 3.17 14.47 -3.54
N PHE A 389 2.56 15.52 -2.99
CA PHE A 389 1.69 16.44 -3.73
C PHE A 389 2.51 17.50 -4.45
N ILE A 390 3.07 17.15 -5.60
CA ILE A 390 4.03 17.98 -6.33
C ILE A 390 3.40 19.11 -7.17
N GLY A 391 2.06 19.23 -7.20
CA GLY A 391 1.38 20.28 -7.97
C GLY A 391 1.77 20.27 -9.44
N GLU A 392 2.31 21.40 -9.91
CA GLU A 392 2.78 21.59 -11.29
C GLU A 392 4.23 21.15 -11.53
N GLU A 393 4.98 20.83 -10.47
CA GLU A 393 6.38 20.42 -10.56
C GLU A 393 6.61 19.20 -11.46
N HIS A 394 7.77 19.16 -12.12
CA HIS A 394 8.22 18.08 -12.98
C HIS A 394 9.56 17.51 -12.50
N PRO A 395 9.56 16.74 -11.39
CA PRO A 395 10.80 16.12 -10.93
C PRO A 395 11.33 15.16 -11.99
N SER A 396 12.66 15.07 -12.12
CA SER A 396 13.25 14.11 -13.05
C SER A 396 13.02 12.67 -12.62
N ALA A 397 13.10 11.73 -13.55
CA ALA A 397 12.98 10.30 -13.24
C ALA A 397 14.06 9.86 -12.24
N GLU A 398 15.28 10.43 -12.38
CA GLU A 398 16.42 10.17 -11.50
C GLU A 398 16.15 10.66 -10.07
N ALA A 399 15.57 11.86 -9.91
CA ALA A 399 15.21 12.38 -8.59
C ALA A 399 14.15 11.51 -7.91
N ILE A 400 13.14 11.06 -8.65
CA ILE A 400 12.13 10.11 -8.15
C ILE A 400 12.80 8.78 -7.80
N ALA A 401 13.66 8.25 -8.66
CA ALA A 401 14.37 6.98 -8.44
C ALA A 401 15.22 7.03 -7.18
N GLN A 402 15.96 8.13 -6.98
CA GLN A 402 16.76 8.33 -5.78
C GLN A 402 15.88 8.39 -4.52
N LEU A 403 14.79 9.14 -4.56
CA LEU A 403 13.82 9.21 -3.44
C LEU A 403 13.27 7.83 -3.10
N MET A 404 12.84 7.04 -4.11
CA MET A 404 12.29 5.70 -3.88
C MET A 404 13.36 4.74 -3.33
N LYS A 405 14.60 4.82 -3.84
CA LYS A 405 15.72 4.03 -3.35
C LYS A 405 16.02 4.34 -1.88
N GLU A 406 16.14 5.60 -1.51
CA GLU A 406 16.37 6.00 -0.11
C GLU A 406 15.21 5.59 0.79
N THR A 407 13.97 5.76 0.32
CA THR A 407 12.78 5.30 1.04
C THR A 407 12.82 3.80 1.30
N PHE A 408 13.22 3.00 0.31
CA PHE A 408 13.33 1.54 0.44
C PHE A 408 14.36 1.16 1.51
N PHE A 409 15.56 1.73 1.46
CA PHE A 409 16.66 1.31 2.34
C PHE A 409 16.64 1.93 3.73
N ARG A 410 16.08 3.15 3.88
CA ARG A 410 16.17 3.91 5.14
C ARG A 410 14.89 3.90 5.97
N THR A 411 13.77 3.51 5.40
CA THR A 411 12.47 3.60 6.09
C THR A 411 11.68 2.29 6.04
N GLN A 412 10.60 2.24 6.80
CA GLN A 412 9.62 1.16 6.75
C GLN A 412 8.36 1.57 5.95
N SER A 413 8.49 2.54 5.04
CA SER A 413 7.37 2.95 4.20
C SER A 413 6.80 1.76 3.43
N ALA A 414 5.48 1.63 3.44
CA ALA A 414 4.79 0.60 2.67
C ALA A 414 4.59 1.04 1.22
N GLN A 415 4.28 2.32 1.02
CA GLN A 415 3.92 2.84 -0.29
C GLN A 415 4.17 4.35 -0.39
N VAL A 416 4.63 4.79 -1.56
CA VAL A 416 4.74 6.22 -1.91
C VAL A 416 4.15 6.44 -3.30
N THR A 417 3.46 7.56 -3.51
CA THR A 417 3.00 7.97 -4.84
C THR A 417 3.25 9.45 -5.08
N VAL A 418 3.64 9.78 -6.30
CA VAL A 418 3.78 11.15 -6.78
C VAL A 418 2.44 11.63 -7.30
N SER A 419 2.00 12.81 -6.90
CA SER A 419 0.64 13.31 -7.13
C SER A 419 0.66 14.70 -7.77
N PRO A 420 0.76 14.77 -9.10
CA PRO A 420 0.70 16.02 -9.85
C PRO A 420 -0.74 16.57 -9.95
N GLU A 421 -0.84 17.79 -10.45
CA GLU A 421 -2.10 18.47 -10.78
C GLU A 421 -2.20 18.73 -12.27
N PHE A 422 -3.44 18.76 -12.79
CA PHE A 422 -3.71 18.94 -14.20
C PHE A 422 -4.87 19.90 -14.43
N THR A 423 -4.88 20.50 -15.62
CA THR A 423 -6.00 21.26 -16.15
C THR A 423 -6.57 20.53 -17.36
N TYR A 424 -7.87 20.29 -17.34
CA TYR A 424 -8.63 19.69 -18.42
C TYR A 424 -9.47 20.75 -19.14
N CYS A 425 -9.36 20.86 -20.46
CA CYS A 425 -10.16 21.76 -21.27
C CYS A 425 -11.45 21.08 -21.74
N ILE A 426 -12.60 21.71 -21.47
CA ILE A 426 -13.92 21.19 -21.87
C ILE A 426 -14.11 21.29 -23.38
N ASP A 427 -13.61 22.38 -24.02
CA ASP A 427 -13.87 22.66 -25.42
C ASP A 427 -13.04 21.80 -26.39
N CYS A 428 -11.76 21.57 -26.11
CA CYS A 428 -10.87 20.77 -27.00
C CYS A 428 -10.39 19.44 -26.42
N GLY A 429 -10.68 19.14 -25.16
CA GLY A 429 -10.26 17.91 -24.51
C GLY A 429 -8.78 17.86 -24.12
N HIS A 430 -8.00 18.93 -24.36
CA HIS A 430 -6.59 18.97 -23.99
C HIS A 430 -6.41 18.92 -22.47
N GLN A 431 -5.45 18.14 -21.99
CA GLN A 431 -4.99 18.12 -20.60
C GLN A 431 -3.58 18.73 -20.53
N ALA A 432 -3.39 19.65 -19.61
CA ALA A 432 -2.11 20.30 -19.34
C ALA A 432 -1.72 20.12 -17.88
N ARG A 433 -0.42 20.13 -17.58
CA ARG A 433 0.15 20.11 -16.23
C ARG A 433 -0.17 21.40 -15.49
N GLY A 434 -0.40 21.31 -14.17
CA GLY A 434 -0.72 22.44 -13.31
C GLY A 434 -2.17 22.90 -13.38
N LEU A 435 -2.56 23.81 -12.49
CA LEU A 435 -3.89 24.41 -12.44
C LEU A 435 -3.90 25.75 -13.18
N LEU A 436 -4.37 25.74 -14.42
CA LEU A 436 -4.36 26.87 -15.34
C LEU A 436 -5.74 27.49 -15.45
N GLU A 437 -5.80 28.82 -15.62
CA GLU A 437 -7.04 29.56 -15.87
C GLU A 437 -7.52 29.47 -17.31
N LYS A 438 -6.61 29.12 -18.24
CA LYS A 438 -6.88 29.00 -19.68
C LYS A 438 -6.18 27.78 -20.26
N CYS A 439 -6.84 27.18 -21.25
CA CYS A 439 -6.25 26.08 -22.02
C CYS A 439 -5.06 26.58 -22.84
N PRO A 440 -3.87 25.97 -22.73
CA PRO A 440 -2.70 26.38 -23.53
C PRO A 440 -2.85 26.02 -25.01
N ALA A 441 -3.72 25.07 -25.40
CA ALA A 441 -3.91 24.65 -26.79
C ALA A 441 -4.94 25.48 -27.52
N CYS A 442 -6.10 25.81 -26.93
CA CYS A 442 -7.18 26.52 -27.61
C CYS A 442 -7.57 27.85 -26.94
N HIS A 443 -6.88 28.25 -25.89
CA HIS A 443 -7.08 29.49 -25.14
C HIS A 443 -8.46 29.64 -24.48
N SER A 444 -9.28 28.58 -24.46
CA SER A 444 -10.56 28.56 -23.75
C SER A 444 -10.39 28.75 -22.26
N THR A 445 -11.30 29.50 -21.65
CA THR A 445 -11.43 29.63 -20.17
C THR A 445 -12.31 28.54 -19.55
N LYS A 446 -12.91 27.66 -20.37
CA LYS A 446 -13.70 26.55 -19.90
C LYS A 446 -12.78 25.37 -19.50
N VAL A 447 -12.10 25.53 -18.40
CA VAL A 447 -11.14 24.57 -17.87
C VAL A 447 -11.58 24.03 -16.52
N LEU A 448 -11.23 22.80 -16.25
CA LEU A 448 -11.46 22.12 -14.99
C LEU A 448 -10.12 21.66 -14.40
N GLY A 449 -9.86 22.01 -13.16
CA GLY A 449 -8.72 21.46 -12.41
C GLY A 449 -8.95 19.99 -12.07
N GLU A 450 -7.90 19.20 -12.12
CA GLU A 450 -7.89 17.79 -11.78
C GLU A 450 -6.70 17.49 -10.89
N ALA A 451 -6.95 16.83 -9.77
CA ALA A 451 -5.92 16.44 -8.82
C ALA A 451 -6.33 15.15 -8.11
N ARG A 452 -5.37 14.52 -7.43
CA ARG A 452 -5.65 13.33 -6.64
C ARG A 452 -6.43 13.69 -5.37
N VAL A 453 -7.65 13.14 -5.22
CA VAL A 453 -8.46 13.38 -4.01
C VAL A 453 -7.73 12.83 -2.78
N VAL A 454 -7.50 11.53 -2.78
CA VAL A 454 -6.58 10.78 -1.90
C VAL A 454 -5.98 9.64 -2.71
N GLY A 455 -6.78 8.68 -3.15
CA GLY A 455 -6.34 7.49 -3.88
C GLY A 455 -6.59 7.52 -5.39
N TYR A 456 -7.32 8.51 -5.92
CA TYR A 456 -7.63 8.61 -7.34
C TYR A 456 -7.73 10.08 -7.77
N PHE A 457 -7.54 10.32 -9.06
CA PHE A 457 -7.72 11.64 -9.66
C PHE A 457 -9.20 11.93 -9.88
N SER A 458 -9.58 13.16 -9.66
CA SER A 458 -10.91 13.64 -10.05
C SER A 458 -10.94 15.17 -10.19
N LYS A 459 -11.97 15.65 -10.86
CA LYS A 459 -12.16 17.07 -11.10
C LYS A 459 -12.41 17.81 -9.78
N ILE A 460 -11.57 18.79 -9.48
CA ILE A 460 -11.58 19.57 -8.24
C ILE A 460 -12.94 20.24 -8.00
N GLN A 461 -13.64 20.60 -9.06
CA GLN A 461 -14.98 21.20 -9.00
C GLN A 461 -16.02 20.28 -8.35
N ASN A 462 -15.80 18.95 -8.38
CA ASN A 462 -16.69 17.97 -7.77
C ASN A 462 -16.34 17.67 -6.29
N TRP A 463 -15.24 18.24 -5.78
CA TRP A 463 -14.83 18.02 -4.41
C TRP A 463 -15.71 18.75 -3.42
N ASN A 464 -15.86 18.21 -2.22
CA ASN A 464 -16.49 18.93 -1.14
C ASN A 464 -15.68 20.19 -0.75
N LYS A 465 -16.34 21.16 -0.11
CA LYS A 465 -15.74 22.46 0.22
C LYS A 465 -14.42 22.33 1.02
N SER A 466 -14.37 21.46 2.02
CA SER A 466 -13.18 21.31 2.86
C SER A 466 -12.01 20.72 2.09
N LYS A 467 -12.26 19.76 1.19
CA LYS A 467 -11.22 19.20 0.36
C LYS A 467 -10.70 20.22 -0.65
N ARG A 468 -11.62 21.00 -1.27
CA ARG A 468 -11.29 21.99 -2.31
C ARG A 468 -10.64 23.25 -1.76
N TYR A 469 -11.20 23.84 -0.73
CA TYR A 469 -10.80 25.15 -0.20
C TYR A 469 -10.03 25.08 1.11
N GLY A 470 -9.91 23.93 1.72
CA GLY A 470 -9.12 23.66 2.92
C GLY A 470 -7.87 22.84 2.59
N GLU A 471 -8.04 21.54 2.37
CA GLU A 471 -6.90 20.62 2.23
C GLU A 471 -6.06 20.87 0.97
N LEU A 472 -6.68 21.17 -0.19
CA LEU A 472 -5.93 21.49 -1.42
C LEU A 472 -5.06 22.74 -1.23
N VAL A 473 -5.60 23.76 -0.58
CA VAL A 473 -4.84 24.98 -0.26
C VAL A 473 -3.69 24.68 0.70
N ALA A 474 -3.93 23.81 1.69
CA ALA A 474 -2.88 23.38 2.61
C ALA A 474 -1.77 22.59 1.89
N ARG A 475 -2.13 21.73 0.91
CA ARG A 475 -1.14 21.02 0.07
C ARG A 475 -0.22 22.00 -0.66
N HIS A 476 -0.74 23.09 -1.22
CA HIS A 476 0.06 24.12 -1.91
C HIS A 476 0.94 24.95 -0.96
N ARG A 477 0.66 24.95 0.34
CA ARG A 477 1.51 25.59 1.37
C ARG A 477 2.59 24.65 1.89
N GLY A 478 2.42 23.34 1.72
CA GLY A 478 3.36 22.31 2.17
C GLY A 478 4.59 22.23 1.25
N ASN A 479 5.67 21.68 1.78
CA ASN A 479 6.88 21.41 0.99
C ASN A 479 6.89 19.95 0.53
N TYR A 480 6.67 19.73 -0.77
CA TYR A 480 6.67 18.43 -1.43
C TYR A 480 7.69 18.33 -2.56
N ALA A 481 8.66 19.25 -2.62
CA ALA A 481 9.69 19.25 -3.64
C ALA A 481 10.49 17.94 -3.61
N ILE A 482 10.71 17.37 -4.80
CA ILE A 482 11.61 16.23 -5.01
C ILE A 482 12.89 16.81 -5.59
N GLU A 483 13.88 17.02 -4.73
CA GLU A 483 15.16 17.61 -5.11
C GLU A 483 16.09 16.55 -5.70
N THR A 484 16.85 16.93 -6.74
CA THR A 484 18.01 16.15 -7.17
C THR A 484 19.11 16.38 -6.13
N ALA A 485 19.50 15.33 -5.41
CA ALA A 485 20.70 15.38 -4.59
C ALA A 485 21.88 15.74 -5.52
N ASP A 486 22.63 16.78 -5.18
CA ASP A 486 23.88 17.10 -5.88
C ASP A 486 24.77 15.85 -5.84
N ALA A 487 25.21 15.38 -7.01
CA ALA A 487 26.05 14.20 -7.17
C ALA A 487 27.37 14.26 -6.34
N SER A 488 27.72 15.42 -5.81
CA SER A 488 28.89 15.63 -4.97
C SER A 488 28.78 15.15 -3.52
N THR A 489 27.56 14.87 -3.03
CA THR A 489 27.36 14.39 -1.64
C THR A 489 27.23 12.87 -1.55
N LEU A 490 27.15 12.14 -2.66
CA LEU A 490 26.95 10.70 -2.70
C LEU A 490 28.23 9.86 -2.57
N ASP A 491 29.41 10.44 -2.84
CA ASP A 491 30.70 9.71 -2.79
C ASP A 491 31.29 9.51 -1.39
N THR A 492 30.74 10.15 -0.34
CA THR A 492 31.31 10.07 1.01
C THR A 492 30.65 9.08 1.95
N ALA A 493 29.53 8.44 1.54
CA ALA A 493 28.77 7.50 2.40
C ALA A 493 29.03 6.00 2.11
N ALA A 494 29.85 5.66 1.12
CA ALA A 494 30.11 4.28 0.70
C ALA A 494 31.51 3.76 1.07
N GLN A 495 32.09 4.18 2.22
CA GLN A 495 33.26 3.49 2.77
C GLN A 495 32.80 2.58 3.92
N PRO A 496 33.02 1.25 3.82
CA PRO A 496 32.81 0.37 4.97
C PRO A 496 33.78 0.76 6.09
N ALA A 497 33.28 0.80 7.30
CA ALA A 497 34.09 1.03 8.48
C ALA A 497 35.27 0.04 8.52
N PRO A 498 36.52 0.47 8.85
CA PRO A 498 37.64 -0.46 8.96
C PRO A 498 37.36 -1.47 10.07
N ALA A 499 37.57 -2.73 9.75
CA ALA A 499 37.51 -3.83 10.72
C ALA A 499 38.44 -3.49 11.89
N ALA A 500 37.87 -3.45 13.10
CA ALA A 500 38.64 -3.38 14.33
C ALA A 500 39.49 -4.65 14.41
N GLY A 501 40.79 -4.49 14.27
CA GLY A 501 41.75 -5.53 14.49
C GLY A 501 42.05 -5.67 16.00
N ASP A 502 42.30 -6.92 16.40
CA ASP A 502 42.75 -7.50 17.65
C ASP A 502 41.77 -7.58 18.82
#